data_ae1738d10617333c1d70d11f9bbf48da
#
_entry.id   ae1738d10617333c1d70d11f9bbf48da
#
_cell.length_a   1.000
_cell.length_b   1.000
_cell.length_c   1.000
_cell.angle_alpha   90.00
_cell.angle_beta   90.00
_cell.angle_gamma   90.00
#
_symmetry.space_group_name_H-M   'P 1'
#
loop_
_entity.id
_entity.type
_entity.pdbx_description
1 polymer ?
#
loop_
_entity_poly.entity_id
_entity_poly.type
_entity_poly.pdbx_seq_one_letter_code
_entity_poly.pdbx_strand_id
1 'polypeptide(L)'
;MRINEYNNLDEFIDEYATGKSFSWQNPDHKERFMGIEFSYKGVYYRMCREPGEDDEMPKLPDGRIGRYDVMICHWAMPKLKDDDFILIGWDSDLNDVLENCIIDGRKFKDVIMDDSTKIEGKD
;
A
#
# COMPACT_ATOMS: atom_id res chain seq x y z
N MET A 1 -10.29 -22.08 -2.68
CA MET A 1 -11.28 -21.00 -2.90
C MET A 1 -10.55 -19.67 -2.89
N ARG A 2 -10.83 -18.84 -3.88
CA ARG A 2 -10.19 -17.55 -4.00
C ARG A 2 -11.07 -16.47 -3.38
N ILE A 3 -10.55 -15.72 -2.39
CA ILE A 3 -11.26 -14.60 -1.76
C ILE A 3 -10.76 -13.25 -2.23
N ASN A 4 -9.65 -13.19 -2.97
CA ASN A 4 -9.08 -11.96 -3.50
C ASN A 4 -9.98 -11.41 -4.62
N GLU A 5 -10.31 -10.13 -4.53
CA GLU A 5 -11.15 -9.48 -5.55
C GLU A 5 -10.40 -9.11 -6.83
N TYR A 6 -9.07 -9.07 -6.80
CA TYR A 6 -8.27 -8.73 -7.97
C TYR A 6 -7.95 -9.97 -8.80
N ASN A 7 -8.15 -9.89 -10.10
CA ASN A 7 -7.84 -10.97 -11.02
C ASN A 7 -6.39 -10.91 -11.51
N ASN A 8 -5.81 -9.72 -11.56
CA ASN A 8 -4.44 -9.50 -11.95
C ASN A 8 -3.89 -8.21 -11.33
N LEU A 9 -2.58 -8.03 -11.40
CA LEU A 9 -1.90 -6.90 -10.80
C LEU A 9 -2.29 -5.56 -11.44
N ASP A 10 -2.58 -5.56 -12.74
CA ASP A 10 -2.97 -4.35 -13.44
C ASP A 10 -4.29 -3.78 -12.92
N GLU A 11 -5.22 -4.62 -12.53
CA GLU A 11 -6.47 -4.17 -11.88
C GLU A 11 -6.18 -3.43 -10.57
N PHE A 12 -5.27 -3.96 -9.77
CA PHE A 12 -4.85 -3.32 -8.53
C PHE A 12 -4.18 -1.96 -8.80
N ILE A 13 -3.21 -1.94 -9.70
CA ILE A 13 -2.47 -0.71 -10.00
C ILE A 13 -3.40 0.38 -10.55
N ASP A 14 -4.37 0.01 -11.38
CA ASP A 14 -5.31 0.98 -11.96
C ASP A 14 -6.19 1.67 -10.93
N GLU A 15 -6.44 1.03 -9.80
CA GLU A 15 -7.26 1.62 -8.72
C GLU A 15 -6.51 2.63 -7.84
N TYR A 16 -5.18 2.64 -7.87
CA TYR A 16 -4.40 3.43 -6.92
C TYR A 16 -3.65 4.58 -7.58
N ALA A 17 -3.47 5.65 -6.82
CA ALA A 17 -2.64 6.77 -7.24
C ALA A 17 -1.19 6.31 -7.40
N THR A 18 -0.60 6.58 -8.55
CA THR A 18 0.77 6.19 -8.85
C THR A 18 1.65 7.42 -9.06
N GLY A 19 2.82 7.41 -8.40
CA GLY A 19 3.88 8.38 -8.64
C GLY A 19 3.50 9.85 -8.55
N LYS A 20 4.30 10.67 -9.19
CA LYS A 20 4.16 12.14 -9.18
C LYS A 20 3.10 12.66 -10.13
N SER A 21 2.61 11.83 -11.04
CA SER A 21 1.62 12.23 -12.04
C SER A 21 0.21 12.37 -11.49
N PHE A 22 -0.02 11.93 -10.27
CA PHE A 22 -1.33 12.06 -9.64
C PHE A 22 -1.61 13.53 -9.31
N SER A 23 -2.72 14.04 -9.80
CA SER A 23 -3.14 15.42 -9.55
C SER A 23 -4.66 15.52 -9.46
N TRP A 24 -5.14 16.11 -8.40
CA TRP A 24 -6.56 16.41 -8.21
C TRP A 24 -7.09 17.44 -9.22
N GLN A 25 -6.21 18.21 -9.82
CA GLN A 25 -6.57 19.27 -10.77
C GLN A 25 -6.56 18.82 -12.22
N ASN A 26 -6.16 17.58 -12.48
CA ASN A 26 -6.14 17.05 -13.84
C ASN A 26 -7.57 16.76 -14.30
N PRO A 27 -8.05 17.36 -15.41
CA PRO A 27 -9.41 17.10 -15.90
C PRO A 27 -9.66 15.66 -16.36
N ASP A 28 -8.60 14.92 -16.70
CA ASP A 28 -8.69 13.50 -17.01
C ASP A 28 -8.52 12.62 -15.77
N HIS A 29 -8.54 13.25 -14.61
CA HIS A 29 -8.34 12.56 -13.35
C HIS A 29 -9.44 11.53 -13.10
N LYS A 30 -9.03 10.29 -12.95
CA LYS A 30 -9.89 9.26 -12.38
C LYS A 30 -9.71 9.29 -10.88
N GLU A 31 -10.80 9.21 -10.13
CA GLU A 31 -10.69 9.00 -8.70
C GLU A 31 -9.94 7.70 -8.45
N ARG A 32 -8.83 7.81 -7.74
CA ARG A 32 -8.00 6.67 -7.37
C ARG A 32 -7.84 6.64 -5.87
N PHE A 33 -7.81 5.46 -5.34
CA PHE A 33 -7.57 5.27 -3.91
C PHE A 33 -6.14 5.64 -3.55
N MET A 34 -5.99 6.21 -2.35
CA MET A 34 -4.68 6.56 -1.78
C MET A 34 -4.14 5.45 -0.89
N GLY A 35 -5.00 4.56 -0.43
CA GLY A 35 -4.61 3.51 0.49
C GLY A 35 -5.50 2.28 0.38
N ILE A 36 -4.99 1.18 0.93
CA ILE A 36 -5.68 -0.09 0.99
C ILE A 36 -5.39 -0.77 2.32
N GLU A 37 -6.41 -1.38 2.89
CA GLU A 37 -6.27 -2.29 4.01
C GLU A 37 -6.59 -3.71 3.52
N PHE A 38 -5.75 -4.66 3.87
CA PHE A 38 -5.93 -6.05 3.47
C PHE A 38 -5.44 -6.99 4.55
N SER A 39 -5.99 -8.19 4.57
CA SER A 39 -5.52 -9.25 5.46
C SER A 39 -4.89 -10.37 4.66
N TYR A 40 -3.80 -10.91 5.21
CA TYR A 40 -3.06 -12.01 4.63
C TYR A 40 -2.55 -12.90 5.77
N LYS A 41 -2.91 -14.17 5.74
CA LYS A 41 -2.54 -15.15 6.78
C LYS A 41 -2.86 -14.66 8.21
N GLY A 42 -4.03 -14.05 8.38
CA GLY A 42 -4.49 -13.60 9.69
C GLY A 42 -3.87 -12.30 10.19
N VAL A 43 -3.06 -11.63 9.40
CA VAL A 43 -2.45 -10.36 9.75
C VAL A 43 -3.04 -9.24 8.88
N TYR A 44 -3.35 -8.11 9.51
CA TYR A 44 -3.86 -6.92 8.82
C TYR A 44 -2.72 -6.01 8.43
N TYR A 45 -2.77 -5.55 7.18
CA TYR A 45 -1.78 -4.64 6.61
C TYR A 45 -2.47 -3.42 6.02
N ARG A 46 -1.72 -2.35 5.93
CA ARG A 46 -2.15 -1.12 5.25
C ARG A 46 -1.03 -0.63 4.35
N MET A 47 -1.37 -0.29 3.12
CA MET A 47 -0.49 0.45 2.23
C MET A 47 -1.13 1.82 1.97
N CYS A 48 -0.34 2.87 2.04
CA CYS A 48 -0.84 4.22 1.89
C CYS A 48 0.12 5.08 1.09
N ARG A 49 -0.44 5.91 0.20
CA ARG A 49 0.28 7.00 -0.42
C ARG A 49 0.11 8.24 0.43
N GLU A 50 1.22 8.75 0.96
CA GLU A 50 1.18 9.93 1.82
C GLU A 50 0.92 11.20 1.02
N PRO A 51 -0.04 12.03 1.42
CA PRO A 51 -0.28 13.32 0.77
C PRO A 51 0.77 14.34 1.19
N GLY A 52 0.84 15.45 0.46
CA GLY A 52 1.73 16.56 0.77
C GLY A 52 2.75 16.81 -0.32
N GLU A 53 3.48 17.91 -0.17
CA GLU A 53 4.51 18.30 -1.13
C GLU A 53 5.78 17.45 -0.95
N ASP A 54 6.58 17.35 -1.99
CA ASP A 54 7.81 16.55 -1.98
C ASP A 54 8.76 16.94 -0.86
N ASP A 55 8.87 18.24 -0.54
CA ASP A 55 9.75 18.74 0.52
C ASP A 55 9.24 18.42 1.94
N GLU A 56 7.98 18.05 2.07
CA GLU A 56 7.39 17.63 3.35
C GLU A 56 7.57 16.13 3.60
N MET A 57 7.95 15.38 2.58
CA MET A 57 8.09 13.94 2.69
C MET A 57 9.47 13.56 3.22
N PRO A 58 9.55 12.51 4.04
CA PRO A 58 10.85 12.00 4.46
C PRO A 58 11.60 11.40 3.27
N LYS A 59 12.93 11.37 3.41
CA LYS A 59 13.79 10.81 2.37
C LYS A 59 14.23 9.41 2.72
N LEU A 60 14.25 8.55 1.72
CA LEU A 60 14.83 7.22 1.83
C LEU A 60 16.36 7.32 1.95
N PRO A 61 17.04 6.26 2.41
CA PRO A 61 18.51 6.28 2.56
C PRO A 61 19.27 6.64 1.28
N ASP A 62 18.70 6.34 0.12
CA ASP A 62 19.29 6.67 -1.19
C ASP A 62 18.95 8.08 -1.70
N GLY A 63 18.23 8.88 -0.90
CA GLY A 63 17.87 10.26 -1.23
C GLY A 63 16.55 10.40 -1.98
N ARG A 64 15.88 9.32 -2.37
CA ARG A 64 14.55 9.39 -2.98
C ARG A 64 13.52 9.77 -1.95
N ILE A 65 12.39 10.32 -2.42
CA ILE A 65 11.28 10.71 -1.53
C ILE A 65 10.47 9.47 -1.16
N GLY A 66 10.22 9.27 0.14
CA GLY A 66 9.37 8.22 0.64
C GLY A 66 7.91 8.64 0.60
N ARG A 67 7.17 8.17 -0.39
CA ARG A 67 5.78 8.55 -0.65
C ARG A 67 4.78 7.46 -0.30
N TYR A 68 5.19 6.19 -0.40
CA TYR A 68 4.35 5.04 -0.11
C TYR A 68 4.89 4.28 1.09
N ASP A 69 4.02 3.96 2.03
CA ASP A 69 4.37 3.11 3.17
C ASP A 69 3.49 1.88 3.24
N VAL A 70 4.03 0.82 3.80
CA VAL A 70 3.31 -0.41 4.11
C VAL A 70 3.51 -0.71 5.58
N MET A 71 2.43 -0.94 6.29
CA MET A 71 2.45 -1.15 7.73
C MET A 71 1.63 -2.37 8.13
N ILE A 72 2.02 -2.98 9.23
CA ILE A 72 1.15 -3.91 9.95
C ILE A 72 0.21 -3.07 10.82
N CYS A 73 -1.10 -3.30 10.67
CA CYS A 73 -2.13 -2.60 11.43
C CYS A 73 -2.50 -3.39 12.67
N HIS A 74 -1.76 -3.18 13.74
CA HIS A 74 -2.01 -3.90 14.99
C HIS A 74 -3.34 -3.55 15.64
N TRP A 75 -3.86 -2.34 15.41
CA TRP A 75 -5.14 -1.92 15.98
C TRP A 75 -6.32 -2.79 15.54
N ALA A 76 -6.21 -3.46 14.40
CA ALA A 76 -7.23 -4.37 13.92
C ALA A 76 -7.17 -5.76 14.56
N MET A 77 -6.18 -6.02 15.39
CA MET A 77 -5.94 -7.32 16.01
C MET A 77 -6.33 -7.28 17.50
N PRO A 78 -7.09 -8.26 18.03
CA PRO A 78 -7.75 -8.14 19.33
C PRO A 78 -6.87 -7.99 20.57
N LYS A 79 -5.57 -8.07 20.46
CA LYS A 79 -4.64 -8.02 21.61
C LYS A 79 -3.68 -6.85 21.55
N LEU A 80 -3.89 -5.89 20.65
CA LEU A 80 -2.87 -4.90 20.38
C LEU A 80 -3.30 -3.51 20.79
N LYS A 81 -2.34 -2.71 21.21
CA LYS A 81 -2.55 -1.38 21.77
C LYS A 81 -2.56 -0.30 20.69
N ASP A 82 -3.08 0.86 21.02
CA ASP A 82 -3.43 1.95 20.13
C ASP A 82 -2.30 2.52 19.25
N ASP A 83 -1.04 2.18 19.50
CA ASP A 83 0.12 2.75 18.78
C ASP A 83 0.71 1.82 17.74
N ASP A 84 0.01 0.78 17.36
CA ASP A 84 0.68 -0.36 16.77
C ASP A 84 0.64 -0.37 15.25
N PHE A 85 1.25 0.65 14.66
CA PHE A 85 1.63 0.57 13.26
C PHE A 85 3.11 0.23 13.18
N ILE A 86 3.43 -0.95 12.66
CA ILE A 86 4.81 -1.34 12.39
C ILE A 86 5.08 -1.11 10.92
N LEU A 87 5.97 -0.18 10.62
CA LEU A 87 6.40 0.09 9.26
C LEU A 87 7.24 -1.07 8.76
N ILE A 88 6.83 -1.68 7.65
CA ILE A 88 7.53 -2.82 7.05
C ILE A 88 8.03 -2.54 5.63
N GLY A 89 7.59 -1.46 5.02
CA GLY A 89 8.07 -1.07 3.70
C GLY A 89 7.83 0.40 3.45
N TRP A 90 8.76 1.01 2.70
CA TRP A 90 8.66 2.42 2.34
C TRP A 90 9.40 2.65 1.04
N ASP A 91 8.72 3.30 0.09
CA ASP A 91 9.35 3.54 -1.21
C ASP A 91 8.77 4.79 -1.90
N SER A 92 9.33 5.17 -3.04
CA SER A 92 9.00 6.43 -3.69
C SER A 92 7.80 6.33 -4.62
N ASP A 93 7.53 5.17 -5.21
CA ASP A 93 6.32 4.96 -6.01
C ASP A 93 5.73 3.57 -5.79
N LEU A 94 4.54 3.36 -6.34
CA LEU A 94 3.80 2.11 -6.13
C LEU A 94 4.53 0.90 -6.70
N ASN A 95 5.16 1.05 -7.88
CA ASN A 95 5.89 -0.07 -8.49
C ASN A 95 7.07 -0.48 -7.63
N ASP A 96 7.79 0.48 -7.05
CA ASP A 96 8.90 0.19 -6.15
C ASP A 96 8.43 -0.55 -4.90
N VAL A 97 7.32 -0.13 -4.31
CA VAL A 97 6.74 -0.83 -3.16
C VAL A 97 6.37 -2.27 -3.51
N LEU A 98 5.74 -2.45 -4.65
CA LEU A 98 5.33 -3.79 -5.11
C LEU A 98 6.52 -4.73 -5.28
N GLU A 99 7.67 -4.21 -5.72
CA GLU A 99 8.87 -5.01 -5.95
C GLU A 99 9.76 -5.16 -4.72
N ASN A 100 9.83 -4.14 -3.87
CA ASN A 100 10.83 -4.07 -2.81
C ASN A 100 10.31 -4.38 -1.41
N CYS A 101 9.02 -4.16 -1.15
CA CYS A 101 8.45 -4.45 0.15
C CYS A 101 8.28 -5.97 0.32
N ILE A 102 8.76 -6.49 1.42
CA ILE A 102 8.68 -7.93 1.73
C ILE A 102 7.69 -8.14 2.87
N ILE A 103 6.70 -8.98 2.61
CA ILE A 103 5.69 -9.39 3.57
C ILE A 103 5.74 -10.91 3.71
N ASP A 104 6.07 -11.37 4.90
CA ASP A 104 6.15 -12.81 5.18
C ASP A 104 7.06 -13.56 4.18
N GLY A 105 8.21 -12.95 3.84
CA GLY A 105 9.19 -13.54 2.92
C GLY A 105 8.83 -13.45 1.44
N ARG A 106 7.72 -12.80 1.08
CA ARG A 106 7.27 -12.64 -0.30
C ARG A 106 7.22 -11.16 -0.68
N LYS A 107 7.36 -10.87 -1.96
CA LYS A 107 7.18 -9.50 -2.46
C LYS A 107 5.73 -9.04 -2.27
N PHE A 108 5.54 -7.76 -2.00
CA PHE A 108 4.21 -7.17 -1.82
C PHE A 108 3.29 -7.51 -3.00
N LYS A 109 3.79 -7.42 -4.23
CA LYS A 109 2.98 -7.75 -5.41
C LYS A 109 2.43 -9.18 -5.39
N ASP A 110 3.19 -10.12 -4.85
CA ASP A 110 2.76 -11.52 -4.77
C ASP A 110 1.76 -11.72 -3.65
N VAL A 111 1.94 -11.00 -2.54
CA VAL A 111 1.01 -11.04 -1.41
C VAL A 111 -0.34 -10.43 -1.78
N ILE A 112 -0.35 -9.27 -2.42
CA ILE A 112 -1.61 -8.61 -2.81
C ILE A 112 -2.39 -9.43 -3.84
N MET A 113 -1.72 -10.25 -4.61
CA MET A 113 -2.34 -11.12 -5.61
C MET A 113 -2.58 -12.55 -5.13
N ASP A 114 -2.21 -12.88 -3.90
CA ASP A 114 -2.46 -14.21 -3.35
C ASP A 114 -3.96 -14.48 -3.26
N ASP A 115 -4.37 -15.71 -3.57
CA ASP A 115 -5.79 -16.10 -3.55
C ASP A 115 -6.42 -15.95 -2.16
N SER A 116 -5.62 -16.05 -1.10
CA SER A 116 -6.10 -15.93 0.28
C SER A 116 -6.13 -14.50 0.80
N THR A 117 -5.60 -13.53 0.06
CA THR A 117 -5.61 -12.13 0.47
C THR A 117 -7.00 -11.54 0.36
N LYS A 118 -7.49 -10.97 1.46
CA LYS A 118 -8.79 -10.32 1.50
C LYS A 118 -8.62 -8.81 1.57
N ILE A 119 -9.31 -8.10 0.70
CA ILE A 119 -9.34 -6.63 0.74
C ILE A 119 -10.34 -6.20 1.79
N GLU A 120 -9.87 -5.51 2.81
CA GLU A 120 -10.68 -5.11 3.96
C GLU A 120 -11.21 -3.67 3.82
N GLY A 121 -10.48 -2.80 3.14
CA GLY A 121 -10.90 -1.43 2.93
C GLY A 121 -10.06 -0.72 1.89
N LYS A 122 -10.64 0.32 1.29
CA LYS A 122 -10.00 1.19 0.30
C LYS A 122 -10.27 2.64 0.67
N ASP A 123 -9.24 3.47 0.65
CA ASP A 123 -9.34 4.89 1.03
C ASP A 123 -9.12 5.83 -0.15
#